data_89a1bb76dc5218a1addf16c76b773c6c
#
_entry.id   89a1bb76dc5218a1addf16c76b773c6c
#
_cell.length_a   1.000
_cell.length_b   1.000
_cell.length_c   1.000
_cell.angle_alpha   90.00
_cell.angle_beta   90.00
_cell.angle_gamma   90.00
#
_symmetry.space_group_name_H-M   'P 1'
#
loop_
_entity.id
_entity.type
_entity.pdbx_description
1 polymer ?
#
loop_
_entity_poly.entity_id
_entity_poly.type
_entity_poly.pdbx_seq_one_letter_code
_entity_poly.pdbx_strand_id
1 'polypeptide(L)'
;MWDHCSPAGDVRQGSPLTEVSSSTSGDVHGWFAQQLAFPLDRFQREACDAIARGDDVVVAAPTGSGKTVVAEYALAATLQRGRRSFYTTPLKALSNQKFHDLVDLFGEERVGLLTGDVAINADASIVVMTTEVLRNMMYAGSSALDEVDYVILDEVHFLQDAYRGPVWEEIIIHLDTSIRLVCLSATVSNAPQLAEWMTEVRYRTAVVTETTRPVPLENHYMVFDKTNDRLHFLSNVRWRCREP
;
A
#
# COMPACT_ATOMS: atom_id res chain seq x y z
N MET A 1 -30.02 20.90 -9.20
CA MET A 1 -30.22 20.66 -7.77
C MET A 1 -29.37 19.43 -7.48
N TRP A 2 -28.11 19.68 -7.06
CA TRP A 2 -27.15 18.65 -6.71
C TRP A 2 -27.14 18.57 -5.19
N ASP A 3 -27.87 17.60 -4.65
CA ASP A 3 -27.79 17.31 -3.23
C ASP A 3 -26.41 16.73 -2.90
N HIS A 4 -25.81 17.33 -1.90
CA HIS A 4 -24.52 16.97 -1.34
C HIS A 4 -24.47 15.49 -0.98
N CYS A 5 -23.76 14.69 -1.77
CA CYS A 5 -23.21 13.45 -1.30
C CYS A 5 -22.03 13.81 -0.40
N SER A 6 -22.24 13.81 0.90
CA SER A 6 -21.17 13.92 1.89
C SER A 6 -20.19 12.78 1.65
N PRO A 7 -18.86 13.03 1.65
CA PRO A 7 -17.90 11.94 1.63
C PRO A 7 -18.15 11.06 2.85
N ALA A 8 -18.05 9.76 2.66
CA ALA A 8 -18.13 8.75 3.72
C ALA A 8 -17.27 9.22 4.89
N GLY A 9 -17.89 9.35 6.05
CA GLY A 9 -17.32 9.97 7.22
C GLY A 9 -15.95 9.37 7.55
N ASP A 10 -15.07 10.24 7.93
CA ASP A 10 -13.80 9.94 8.57
C ASP A 10 -14.03 8.96 9.74
N VAL A 11 -13.74 7.67 9.51
CA VAL A 11 -13.98 6.58 10.48
C VAL A 11 -12.88 6.55 11.55
N ARG A 12 -11.93 7.49 11.53
CA ARG A 12 -10.81 7.56 12.46
C ARG A 12 -11.05 8.66 13.52
N GLN A 13 -11.84 8.37 14.56
CA GLN A 13 -11.79 9.10 15.82
C GLN A 13 -10.77 8.44 16.76
N GLY A 14 -9.49 8.57 16.45
CA GLY A 14 -8.40 8.19 17.33
C GLY A 14 -7.33 9.27 17.31
N SER A 15 -6.77 9.60 18.48
CA SER A 15 -5.57 10.44 18.57
C SER A 15 -4.46 9.84 17.70
N PRO A 16 -3.57 10.66 17.09
CA PRO A 16 -2.48 10.14 16.29
C PRO A 16 -1.68 9.10 17.08
N LEU A 17 -1.10 8.11 16.39
CA LEU A 17 -0.25 7.05 16.97
C LEU A 17 1.05 7.62 17.57
N THR A 18 0.94 8.75 18.29
CA THR A 18 2.05 9.56 18.78
C THR A 18 2.70 8.98 20.03
N GLU A 19 2.02 8.13 20.79
CA GLU A 19 2.60 7.49 21.97
C GLU A 19 3.19 6.11 21.67
N VAL A 20 4.19 6.07 20.79
CA VAL A 20 5.06 4.90 20.70
C VAL A 20 6.08 4.99 21.85
N SER A 21 5.71 4.52 23.04
CA SER A 21 6.66 4.43 24.14
C SER A 21 7.63 3.28 23.87
N SER A 22 8.92 3.58 23.94
CA SER A 22 10.03 2.64 23.74
C SER A 22 10.15 1.54 24.83
N SER A 23 9.13 1.34 25.65
CA SER A 23 9.21 0.53 26.86
C SER A 23 8.50 -0.83 26.82
N THR A 24 7.95 -1.26 25.67
CA THR A 24 7.28 -2.56 25.63
C THR A 24 7.70 -3.35 24.39
N SER A 25 8.80 -4.09 24.51
CA SER A 25 9.29 -5.04 23.47
C SER A 25 8.47 -6.34 23.47
N GLY A 26 7.15 -6.28 23.60
CA GLY A 26 6.35 -7.48 23.84
C GLY A 26 5.27 -7.80 22.83
N ASP A 27 4.46 -6.85 22.43
CA ASP A 27 3.29 -7.16 21.57
C ASP A 27 2.90 -5.97 20.68
N VAL A 28 3.65 -5.80 19.60
CA VAL A 28 3.34 -4.82 18.54
C VAL A 28 1.94 -5.06 17.98
N HIS A 29 1.55 -6.33 17.86
CA HIS A 29 0.27 -6.73 17.29
C HIS A 29 -0.89 -6.29 18.18
N GLY A 30 -0.84 -6.61 19.48
CA GLY A 30 -1.87 -6.21 20.43
C GLY A 30 -1.95 -4.69 20.59
N TRP A 31 -0.82 -4.01 20.65
CA TRP A 31 -0.79 -2.56 20.70
C TRP A 31 -1.41 -1.92 19.44
N PHE A 32 -1.02 -2.36 18.24
CA PHE A 32 -1.54 -1.82 16.98
C PHE A 32 -3.05 -2.06 16.85
N ALA A 33 -3.52 -3.27 17.19
CA ALA A 33 -4.94 -3.60 17.14
C ALA A 33 -5.80 -2.73 18.07
N GLN A 34 -5.25 -2.29 19.22
CA GLN A 34 -5.93 -1.38 20.14
C GLN A 34 -6.05 0.06 19.60
N GLN A 35 -5.19 0.45 18.66
CA GLN A 35 -5.25 1.77 18.03
C GLN A 35 -6.28 1.86 16.91
N LEU A 36 -6.78 0.74 16.44
CA LEU A 36 -7.78 0.70 15.38
C LEU A 36 -9.20 0.85 15.95
N ALA A 37 -10.03 1.63 15.28
CA ALA A 37 -11.46 1.78 15.63
C ALA A 37 -12.30 0.55 15.26
N PHE A 38 -11.70 -0.46 14.62
CA PHE A 38 -12.35 -1.66 14.12
C PHE A 38 -11.43 -2.88 14.28
N PRO A 39 -11.97 -4.10 14.38
CA PRO A 39 -11.16 -5.31 14.44
C PRO A 39 -10.52 -5.56 13.07
N LEU A 40 -9.28 -6.08 13.09
CA LEU A 40 -8.60 -6.52 11.87
C LEU A 40 -9.38 -7.65 11.20
N ASP A 41 -9.50 -7.58 9.87
CA ASP A 41 -9.99 -8.68 9.05
C ASP A 41 -9.02 -9.86 9.07
N ARG A 42 -9.51 -11.03 8.66
CA ARG A 42 -8.71 -12.25 8.64
C ARG A 42 -7.42 -12.06 7.83
N PHE A 43 -7.52 -11.53 6.60
CA PHE A 43 -6.35 -11.34 5.73
C PHE A 43 -5.37 -10.32 6.31
N GLN A 44 -5.86 -9.27 6.98
CA GLN A 44 -5.01 -8.28 7.64
C GLN A 44 -4.23 -8.91 8.79
N ARG A 45 -4.86 -9.74 9.63
CA ARG A 45 -4.18 -10.48 10.70
C ARG A 45 -3.11 -11.42 10.15
N GLU A 46 -3.45 -12.23 9.13
CA GLU A 46 -2.50 -13.16 8.49
C GLU A 46 -1.28 -12.43 7.94
N ALA A 47 -1.48 -11.25 7.32
CA ALA A 47 -0.40 -10.42 6.81
C ALA A 47 0.45 -9.80 7.93
N CYS A 48 -0.18 -9.27 8.98
CA CYS A 48 0.54 -8.73 10.14
C CYS A 48 1.37 -9.81 10.85
N ASP A 49 0.84 -11.02 10.99
CA ASP A 49 1.55 -12.18 11.56
C ASP A 49 2.78 -12.56 10.71
N ALA A 50 2.67 -12.49 9.39
CA ALA A 50 3.79 -12.75 8.49
C ALA A 50 4.88 -11.68 8.61
N ILE A 51 4.50 -10.40 8.68
CA ILE A 51 5.40 -9.28 8.96
C ILE A 51 6.10 -9.47 10.31
N ALA A 52 5.36 -9.85 11.36
CA ALA A 52 5.92 -10.08 12.68
C ALA A 52 6.97 -11.21 12.71
N ARG A 53 6.82 -12.22 11.85
CA ARG A 53 7.83 -13.29 11.66
C ARG A 53 9.06 -12.86 10.86
N GLY A 54 9.05 -11.66 10.26
CA GLY A 54 10.12 -11.18 9.38
C GLY A 54 10.07 -11.76 7.98
N ASP A 55 8.91 -12.21 7.50
CA ASP A 55 8.72 -12.63 6.11
C ASP A 55 8.58 -11.40 5.19
N ASP A 56 8.96 -11.55 3.91
CA ASP A 56 8.43 -10.68 2.86
C ASP A 56 6.94 -11.03 2.65
N VAL A 57 6.10 -10.05 2.33
CA VAL A 57 4.65 -10.28 2.26
C VAL A 57 4.07 -9.69 0.98
N VAL A 58 3.26 -10.49 0.28
CA VAL A 58 2.43 -10.03 -0.84
C VAL A 58 0.96 -10.05 -0.40
N VAL A 59 0.34 -8.89 -0.32
CA VAL A 59 -1.08 -8.73 -0.01
C VAL A 59 -1.83 -8.39 -1.29
N ALA A 60 -2.65 -9.32 -1.74
CA ALA A 60 -3.49 -9.13 -2.91
C ALA A 60 -4.96 -9.11 -2.51
N ALA A 61 -5.56 -7.93 -2.56
CA ALA A 61 -6.95 -7.74 -2.13
C ALA A 61 -7.60 -6.59 -2.92
N PRO A 62 -8.91 -6.59 -3.14
CA PRO A 62 -9.61 -5.56 -3.89
C PRO A 62 -9.36 -4.15 -3.34
N THR A 63 -9.50 -3.14 -4.20
CA THR A 63 -9.48 -1.75 -3.74
C THR A 63 -10.60 -1.52 -2.74
N GLY A 64 -10.32 -0.78 -1.67
CA GLY A 64 -11.26 -0.52 -0.57
C GLY A 64 -11.34 -1.62 0.49
N SER A 65 -10.58 -2.71 0.39
CA SER A 65 -10.55 -3.78 1.39
C SER A 65 -9.70 -3.49 2.63
N GLY A 66 -9.01 -2.34 2.69
CA GLY A 66 -8.18 -2.00 3.85
C GLY A 66 -6.76 -2.57 3.81
N LYS A 67 -6.17 -2.83 2.63
CA LYS A 67 -4.76 -3.24 2.48
C LYS A 67 -3.77 -2.30 3.17
N THR A 68 -4.07 -1.00 3.17
CA THR A 68 -3.23 0.04 3.78
C THR A 68 -2.94 -0.23 5.25
N VAL A 69 -3.88 -0.84 5.98
CA VAL A 69 -3.71 -1.20 7.40
C VAL A 69 -2.51 -2.13 7.61
N VAL A 70 -2.24 -3.03 6.66
CA VAL A 70 -1.07 -3.94 6.72
C VAL A 70 0.24 -3.16 6.59
N ALA A 71 0.28 -2.17 5.68
CA ALA A 71 1.44 -1.28 5.57
C ALA A 71 1.61 -0.43 6.83
N GLU A 72 0.54 0.15 7.36
CA GLU A 72 0.56 0.93 8.61
C GLU A 72 1.09 0.10 9.79
N TYR A 73 0.76 -1.19 9.85
CA TYR A 73 1.33 -2.11 10.83
C TYR A 73 2.86 -2.25 10.69
N ALA A 74 3.36 -2.47 9.46
CA ALA A 74 4.80 -2.57 9.22
C ALA A 74 5.54 -1.28 9.60
N LEU A 75 4.97 -0.11 9.26
CA LEU A 75 5.52 1.19 9.64
C LEU A 75 5.55 1.37 11.18
N ALA A 76 4.46 1.03 11.86
CA ALA A 76 4.38 1.11 13.32
C ALA A 76 5.38 0.18 14.00
N ALA A 77 5.52 -1.06 13.49
CA ALA A 77 6.49 -2.04 13.98
C ALA A 77 7.94 -1.56 13.83
N THR A 78 8.24 -0.85 12.73
CA THR A 78 9.55 -0.26 12.48
C THR A 78 9.84 0.88 13.46
N LEU A 79 8.87 1.78 13.66
CA LEU A 79 9.01 2.88 14.62
C LEU A 79 9.30 2.40 16.05
N GLN A 80 8.62 1.33 16.49
CA GLN A 80 8.89 0.74 17.83
C GLN A 80 10.31 0.22 17.98
N ARG A 81 10.95 -0.20 16.88
CA ARG A 81 12.34 -0.67 16.85
C ARG A 81 13.35 0.44 16.68
N GLY A 82 12.91 1.70 16.56
CA GLY A 82 13.78 2.83 16.27
C GLY A 82 14.48 2.74 14.93
N ARG A 83 13.88 2.01 13.96
CA ARG A 83 14.41 1.82 12.62
C ARG A 83 13.63 2.67 11.63
N ARG A 84 14.06 2.66 10.36
CA ARG A 84 13.42 3.40 9.27
C ARG A 84 12.61 2.49 8.36
N SER A 85 11.63 3.07 7.68
CA SER A 85 10.86 2.39 6.63
C SER A 85 10.54 3.34 5.47
N PHE A 86 10.49 2.79 4.28
CA PHE A 86 10.12 3.54 3.07
C PHE A 86 8.79 3.06 2.53
N TYR A 87 7.92 4.01 2.20
CA TYR A 87 6.64 3.76 1.55
C TYR A 87 6.71 4.23 0.11
N THR A 88 6.66 3.33 -0.86
CA THR A 88 6.77 3.70 -2.26
C THR A 88 5.45 3.60 -3.00
N THR A 89 5.23 4.53 -3.91
CA THR A 89 4.07 4.55 -4.80
C THR A 89 4.51 4.74 -6.26
N PRO A 90 3.69 4.30 -7.24
CA PRO A 90 4.03 4.41 -8.66
C PRO A 90 3.94 5.83 -9.21
N LEU A 91 3.28 6.74 -8.51
CA LEU A 91 2.95 8.08 -9.00
C LEU A 91 3.17 9.13 -7.93
N LYS A 92 3.79 10.24 -8.31
CA LYS A 92 4.03 11.39 -7.42
C LYS A 92 2.75 11.90 -6.74
N ALA A 93 1.62 11.93 -7.46
CA ALA A 93 0.35 12.35 -6.87
C ALA A 93 -0.10 11.44 -5.72
N LEU A 94 0.11 10.12 -5.87
CA LEU A 94 -0.15 9.14 -4.82
C LEU A 94 0.83 9.28 -3.65
N SER A 95 2.11 9.59 -3.92
CA SER A 95 3.09 9.86 -2.86
C SER A 95 2.65 11.05 -2.01
N ASN A 96 2.21 12.15 -2.63
CA ASN A 96 1.74 13.32 -1.89
C ASN A 96 0.51 13.02 -1.03
N GLN A 97 -0.47 12.30 -1.59
CA GLN A 97 -1.66 11.89 -0.82
C GLN A 97 -1.26 11.00 0.36
N LYS A 98 -0.44 9.98 0.13
CA LYS A 98 0.00 9.06 1.15
C LYS A 98 0.85 9.73 2.23
N PHE A 99 1.65 10.72 1.86
CA PHE A 99 2.40 11.54 2.81
C PHE A 99 1.46 12.22 3.81
N HIS A 100 0.40 12.87 3.34
CA HIS A 100 -0.58 13.53 4.23
C HIS A 100 -1.32 12.50 5.10
N ASP A 101 -1.78 11.38 4.53
CA ASP A 101 -2.44 10.31 5.29
C ASP A 101 -1.54 9.80 6.44
N LEU A 102 -0.23 9.64 6.19
CA LEU A 102 0.72 9.13 7.18
C LEU A 102 1.14 10.21 8.19
N VAL A 103 1.19 11.49 7.79
CA VAL A 103 1.39 12.61 8.73
C VAL A 103 0.24 12.67 9.73
N ASP A 104 -0.99 12.54 9.27
CA ASP A 104 -2.17 12.52 10.15
C ASP A 104 -2.14 11.34 11.14
N LEU A 105 -1.54 10.22 10.73
CA LEU A 105 -1.47 9.01 11.56
C LEU A 105 -0.28 8.99 12.52
N PHE A 106 0.93 9.38 12.07
CA PHE A 106 2.19 9.20 12.80
C PHE A 106 2.82 10.50 13.30
N GLY A 107 2.34 11.66 12.86
CA GLY A 107 2.88 12.97 13.18
C GLY A 107 3.90 13.47 12.16
N GLU A 108 3.96 14.78 12.00
CA GLU A 108 4.79 15.47 10.99
C GLU A 108 6.30 15.23 11.20
N GLU A 109 6.74 15.10 12.45
CA GLU A 109 8.15 14.89 12.77
C GLU A 109 8.67 13.50 12.37
N ARG A 110 7.79 12.51 12.15
CA ARG A 110 8.14 11.11 11.84
C ARG A 110 8.00 10.76 10.38
N VAL A 111 7.36 11.62 9.61
CA VAL A 111 7.04 11.34 8.19
C VAL A 111 7.74 12.33 7.30
N GLY A 112 8.38 11.83 6.25
CA GLY A 112 9.01 12.60 5.21
C GLY A 112 8.47 12.27 3.82
N LEU A 113 8.75 13.14 2.86
CA LEU A 113 8.41 12.96 1.44
C LEU A 113 9.65 13.17 0.59
N LEU A 114 9.93 12.22 -0.30
CA LEU A 114 11.03 12.29 -1.24
C LEU A 114 10.56 11.93 -2.66
N THR A 115 10.47 12.91 -3.52
CA THR A 115 10.15 12.73 -4.94
C THR A 115 11.24 13.34 -5.80
N GLY A 116 11.18 13.23 -7.13
CA GLY A 116 12.21 13.76 -8.02
C GLY A 116 12.45 15.26 -7.90
N ASP A 117 11.52 16.03 -7.36
CA ASP A 117 11.55 17.50 -7.28
C ASP A 117 11.21 18.05 -5.89
N VAL A 118 10.82 17.21 -4.93
CA VAL A 118 10.45 17.64 -3.57
C VAL A 118 11.15 16.74 -2.54
N ALA A 119 11.75 17.36 -1.54
CA ALA A 119 12.30 16.70 -0.36
C ALA A 119 11.79 17.42 0.90
N ILE A 120 11.01 16.72 1.71
CA ILE A 120 10.51 17.19 3.00
C ILE A 120 10.92 16.15 4.04
N ASN A 121 11.62 16.55 5.10
CA ASN A 121 12.03 15.69 6.20
C ASN A 121 12.59 14.33 5.72
N ALA A 122 13.57 14.36 4.81
CA ALA A 122 14.09 13.15 4.16
C ALA A 122 14.77 12.16 5.13
N ASP A 123 15.13 12.60 6.32
CA ASP A 123 15.75 11.79 7.40
C ASP A 123 14.72 11.23 8.38
N ALA A 124 13.43 11.44 8.14
CA ALA A 124 12.35 10.90 8.96
C ALA A 124 12.40 9.37 9.06
N SER A 125 11.80 8.84 10.12
CA SER A 125 11.69 7.39 10.31
C SER A 125 10.82 6.71 9.26
N ILE A 126 9.82 7.40 8.74
CA ILE A 126 8.98 6.96 7.63
C ILE A 126 9.18 7.92 6.47
N VAL A 127 9.62 7.46 5.31
CA VAL A 127 9.76 8.31 4.12
C VAL A 127 8.88 7.78 3.00
N VAL A 128 7.96 8.63 2.56
CA VAL A 128 7.13 8.36 1.37
C VAL A 128 7.90 8.80 0.13
N MET A 129 7.95 7.96 -0.89
CA MET A 129 8.68 8.27 -2.11
C MET A 129 8.07 7.61 -3.34
N THR A 130 8.51 8.01 -4.53
CA THR A 130 8.18 7.25 -5.73
C THR A 130 9.11 6.04 -5.87
N THR A 131 8.63 5.00 -6.55
CA THR A 131 9.37 3.75 -6.76
C THR A 131 10.70 4.01 -7.48
N GLU A 132 10.73 4.96 -8.42
CA GLU A 132 11.94 5.34 -9.15
C GLU A 132 13.00 6.01 -8.24
N VAL A 133 12.57 6.76 -7.22
CA VAL A 133 13.50 7.35 -6.24
C VAL A 133 14.19 6.27 -5.43
N LEU A 134 13.44 5.28 -4.95
CA LEU A 134 14.02 4.14 -4.22
C LEU A 134 15.04 3.39 -5.10
N ARG A 135 14.69 3.08 -6.35
CA ARG A 135 15.62 2.43 -7.29
C ARG A 135 16.90 3.24 -7.47
N ASN A 136 16.78 4.55 -7.64
CA ASN A 136 17.95 5.42 -7.82
C ASN A 136 18.83 5.45 -6.55
N MET A 137 18.23 5.43 -5.35
CA MET A 137 18.96 5.33 -4.07
C MET A 137 19.74 4.01 -3.98
N MET A 138 19.15 2.90 -4.41
CA MET A 138 19.82 1.60 -4.44
C MET A 138 21.06 1.63 -5.34
N TYR A 139 20.92 2.10 -6.59
CA TYR A 139 22.03 2.19 -7.53
C TYR A 139 23.11 3.19 -7.12
N ALA A 140 22.75 4.22 -6.39
CA ALA A 140 23.70 5.18 -5.82
C ALA A 140 24.42 4.64 -4.56
N GLY A 141 24.04 3.47 -4.04
CA GLY A 141 24.60 2.93 -2.79
C GLY A 141 24.32 3.85 -1.60
N SER A 142 23.12 4.40 -1.51
CA SER A 142 22.76 5.36 -0.47
C SER A 142 22.81 4.73 0.91
N SER A 143 23.59 5.31 1.83
CA SER A 143 23.65 4.87 3.24
C SER A 143 22.31 5.03 3.99
N ALA A 144 21.35 5.79 3.45
CA ALA A 144 20.02 5.87 4.02
C ALA A 144 19.28 4.50 4.02
N LEU A 145 19.73 3.53 3.23
CA LEU A 145 19.19 2.17 3.21
C LEU A 145 19.68 1.31 4.39
N ASP A 146 20.81 1.63 5.01
CA ASP A 146 21.41 0.81 6.07
C ASP A 146 20.55 0.74 7.34
N GLU A 147 19.68 1.73 7.54
CA GLU A 147 18.79 1.82 8.71
C GLU A 147 17.36 1.35 8.41
N VAL A 148 17.07 0.89 7.18
CA VAL A 148 15.71 0.53 6.75
C VAL A 148 15.40 -0.91 7.11
N ASP A 149 14.26 -1.13 7.78
CA ASP A 149 13.73 -2.46 8.09
C ASP A 149 12.74 -2.93 7.03
N TYR A 150 11.83 -2.05 6.62
CA TYR A 150 10.75 -2.38 5.68
C TYR A 150 10.67 -1.39 4.54
N VAL A 151 10.43 -1.91 3.36
CA VAL A 151 9.98 -1.16 2.19
C VAL A 151 8.58 -1.63 1.80
N ILE A 152 7.65 -0.70 1.77
CA ILE A 152 6.31 -0.93 1.25
C ILE A 152 6.31 -0.60 -0.24
N LEU A 153 6.00 -1.60 -1.08
CA LEU A 153 5.78 -1.43 -2.51
C LEU A 153 4.28 -1.38 -2.76
N ASP A 154 3.73 -0.17 -2.82
CA ASP A 154 2.30 -0.02 -3.11
C ASP A 154 2.01 -0.17 -4.59
N GLU A 155 0.81 -0.66 -4.90
CA GLU A 155 0.34 -0.91 -6.26
C GLU A 155 1.29 -1.80 -7.08
N VAL A 156 1.82 -2.86 -6.46
CA VAL A 156 2.81 -3.76 -7.11
C VAL A 156 2.29 -4.43 -8.39
N HIS A 157 0.99 -4.37 -8.68
CA HIS A 157 0.43 -4.84 -9.95
C HIS A 157 0.97 -4.05 -11.16
N PHE A 158 1.54 -2.85 -10.98
CA PHE A 158 2.29 -2.14 -12.02
C PHE A 158 3.53 -2.89 -12.51
N LEU A 159 3.96 -3.93 -11.83
CA LEU A 159 4.98 -4.87 -12.32
C LEU A 159 4.62 -5.47 -13.70
N GLN A 160 3.34 -5.56 -14.03
CA GLN A 160 2.86 -6.00 -15.35
C GLN A 160 2.91 -4.91 -16.44
N ASP A 161 3.17 -3.66 -16.07
CA ASP A 161 3.30 -2.57 -17.03
C ASP A 161 4.62 -2.68 -17.82
N ALA A 162 4.53 -2.68 -19.15
CA ALA A 162 5.68 -2.88 -20.04
C ALA A 162 6.79 -1.80 -19.88
N TYR A 163 6.44 -0.62 -19.41
CA TYR A 163 7.38 0.50 -19.27
C TYR A 163 7.86 0.69 -17.83
N ARG A 164 7.00 0.46 -16.84
CA ARG A 164 7.28 0.69 -15.43
C ARG A 164 7.65 -0.57 -14.67
N GLY A 165 7.14 -1.72 -15.10
CA GLY A 165 7.38 -3.01 -14.46
C GLY A 165 8.84 -3.28 -14.11
N PRO A 166 9.81 -2.99 -15.02
CA PRO A 166 11.22 -3.20 -14.73
C PRO A 166 11.73 -2.50 -13.46
N VAL A 167 11.14 -1.36 -13.06
CA VAL A 167 11.54 -0.66 -11.83
C VAL A 167 11.25 -1.49 -10.59
N TRP A 168 10.08 -2.14 -10.52
CA TRP A 168 9.72 -3.04 -9.42
C TRP A 168 10.57 -4.30 -9.41
N GLU A 169 10.81 -4.89 -10.59
CA GLU A 169 11.69 -6.07 -10.73
C GLU A 169 13.10 -5.77 -10.21
N GLU A 170 13.68 -4.66 -10.64
CA GLU A 170 15.01 -4.21 -10.19
C GLU A 170 15.07 -4.05 -8.67
N ILE A 171 14.04 -3.44 -8.06
CA ILE A 171 13.97 -3.27 -6.60
C ILE A 171 13.88 -4.64 -5.91
N ILE A 172 12.98 -5.51 -6.37
CA ILE A 172 12.78 -6.81 -5.74
C ILE A 172 14.06 -7.67 -5.83
N ILE A 173 14.79 -7.61 -6.94
CA ILE A 173 16.00 -8.40 -7.16
C ILE A 173 17.21 -7.83 -6.39
N HIS A 174 17.39 -6.51 -6.40
CA HIS A 174 18.63 -5.87 -5.97
C HIS A 174 18.60 -5.22 -4.60
N LEU A 175 17.41 -4.98 -4.02
CA LEU A 175 17.33 -4.47 -2.66
C LEU A 175 17.89 -5.51 -1.68
N ASP A 176 18.72 -5.07 -0.74
CA ASP A 176 19.32 -5.94 0.25
C ASP A 176 18.27 -6.80 0.96
N THR A 177 18.56 -8.09 1.11
CA THR A 177 17.61 -9.06 1.69
C THR A 177 17.41 -8.89 3.19
N SER A 178 18.23 -8.08 3.88
CA SER A 178 17.96 -7.66 5.25
C SER A 178 16.77 -6.70 5.37
N ILE A 179 16.47 -5.95 4.29
CA ILE A 179 15.30 -5.07 4.19
C ILE A 179 14.12 -5.90 3.72
N ARG A 180 13.05 -5.96 4.48
CA ARG A 180 11.84 -6.74 4.15
C ARG A 180 10.89 -5.96 3.25
N LEU A 181 10.19 -6.68 2.38
CA LEU A 181 9.21 -6.12 1.45
C LEU A 181 7.78 -6.40 1.90
N VAL A 182 6.95 -5.37 1.84
CA VAL A 182 5.49 -5.48 1.96
C VAL A 182 4.87 -4.98 0.64
N CYS A 183 4.44 -5.91 -0.20
CA CYS A 183 3.90 -5.65 -1.52
C CYS A 183 2.38 -5.60 -1.47
N LEU A 184 1.78 -4.46 -1.80
CA LEU A 184 0.32 -4.29 -1.85
C LEU A 184 -0.17 -4.30 -3.30
N SER A 185 -1.16 -5.15 -3.59
CA SER A 185 -1.73 -5.32 -4.93
C SER A 185 -3.25 -5.26 -4.93
N ALA A 186 -3.83 -4.62 -5.93
CA ALA A 186 -5.29 -4.64 -6.17
C ALA A 186 -5.75 -5.91 -6.89
N THR A 187 -4.84 -6.63 -7.54
CA THR A 187 -5.13 -7.85 -8.31
C THR A 187 -4.69 -9.10 -7.58
N VAL A 188 -5.48 -10.15 -7.69
CA VAL A 188 -5.28 -11.42 -6.96
C VAL A 188 -4.75 -12.53 -7.86
N SER A 189 -5.03 -12.45 -9.18
CA SER A 189 -4.86 -13.57 -10.10
C SER A 189 -3.42 -14.09 -10.23
N ASN A 190 -2.41 -13.23 -10.09
CA ASN A 190 -1.00 -13.61 -10.21
C ASN A 190 -0.19 -13.43 -8.91
N ALA A 191 -0.84 -13.14 -7.79
CA ALA A 191 -0.16 -12.93 -6.52
C ALA A 191 0.63 -14.18 -6.03
N PRO A 192 0.12 -15.42 -6.20
CA PRO A 192 0.89 -16.60 -5.84
C PRO A 192 2.18 -16.75 -6.66
N GLN A 193 2.13 -16.51 -7.98
CA GLN A 193 3.31 -16.59 -8.85
C GLN A 193 4.35 -15.51 -8.49
N LEU A 194 3.88 -14.29 -8.15
CA LEU A 194 4.75 -13.22 -7.68
C LEU A 194 5.46 -13.63 -6.37
N ALA A 195 4.74 -14.19 -5.41
CA ALA A 195 5.31 -14.58 -4.12
C ALA A 195 6.28 -15.77 -4.27
N GLU A 196 6.00 -16.72 -5.17
CA GLU A 196 6.89 -17.82 -5.50
C GLU A 196 8.21 -17.29 -6.08
N TRP A 197 8.12 -16.42 -7.09
CA TRP A 197 9.30 -15.78 -7.67
C TRP A 197 10.09 -14.95 -6.65
N MET A 198 9.42 -14.16 -5.80
CA MET A 198 10.09 -13.42 -4.73
C MET A 198 10.80 -14.35 -3.74
N THR A 199 10.22 -15.50 -3.43
CA THR A 199 10.85 -16.50 -2.56
C THR A 199 12.14 -17.07 -3.17
N GLU A 200 12.19 -17.23 -4.49
CA GLU A 200 13.38 -17.69 -5.21
C GLU A 200 14.51 -16.65 -5.21
N VAL A 201 14.18 -15.36 -5.37
CA VAL A 201 15.19 -14.30 -5.54
C VAL A 201 15.57 -13.60 -4.24
N ARG A 202 14.77 -13.70 -3.19
CA ARG A 202 14.98 -12.97 -1.94
C ARG A 202 14.99 -13.86 -0.70
N TYR A 203 13.81 -14.10 -0.17
CA TYR A 203 13.59 -14.81 1.09
C TYR A 203 12.17 -15.36 1.12
N ARG A 204 11.84 -16.10 2.19
CA ARG A 204 10.48 -16.60 2.40
C ARG A 204 9.46 -15.47 2.27
N THR A 205 8.57 -15.58 1.29
CA THR A 205 7.53 -14.61 1.00
C THR A 205 6.16 -15.23 1.29
N ALA A 206 5.42 -14.62 2.19
CA ALA A 206 4.04 -15.00 2.47
C ALA A 206 3.10 -14.34 1.45
N VAL A 207 2.15 -15.09 0.93
CA VAL A 207 1.06 -14.55 0.12
C VAL A 207 -0.24 -14.57 0.89
N VAL A 208 -0.89 -13.41 0.94
CA VAL A 208 -2.19 -13.25 1.60
C VAL A 208 -3.18 -12.68 0.60
N THR A 209 -4.27 -13.39 0.37
CA THR A 209 -5.27 -13.02 -0.64
C THR A 209 -6.64 -12.82 -0.02
N GLU A 210 -7.33 -11.76 -0.46
CA GLU A 210 -8.73 -11.52 -0.18
C GLU A 210 -9.48 -11.25 -1.47
N THR A 211 -10.59 -11.93 -1.69
CA THR A 211 -11.39 -11.79 -2.92
C THR A 211 -12.70 -11.05 -2.68
N THR A 212 -13.13 -10.99 -1.44
CA THR A 212 -14.39 -10.35 -1.05
C THR A 212 -14.25 -8.82 -1.14
N ARG A 213 -15.15 -8.19 -1.89
CA ARG A 213 -15.24 -6.74 -1.90
C ARG A 213 -16.17 -6.27 -0.78
N PRO A 214 -15.71 -5.33 0.08
CA PRO A 214 -16.58 -4.76 1.11
C PRO A 214 -17.82 -4.05 0.53
N VAL A 215 -17.63 -3.42 -0.64
CA VAL A 215 -18.71 -2.76 -1.38
C VAL A 215 -18.82 -3.39 -2.77
N PRO A 216 -19.97 -3.96 -3.14
CA PRO A 216 -20.19 -4.49 -4.47
C PRO A 216 -20.01 -3.41 -5.55
N LEU A 217 -19.42 -3.78 -6.68
CA LEU A 217 -19.33 -2.91 -7.84
C LEU A 217 -20.55 -3.12 -8.72
N GLU A 218 -21.28 -2.03 -8.97
CA GLU A 218 -22.32 -1.98 -10.00
C GLU A 218 -21.79 -1.23 -11.21
N ASN A 219 -21.78 -1.90 -12.36
CA ASN A 219 -21.34 -1.28 -13.60
C ASN A 219 -22.51 -0.56 -14.26
N HIS A 220 -22.35 0.73 -14.47
CA HIS A 220 -23.30 1.57 -15.17
C HIS A 220 -22.64 2.16 -16.42
N TYR A 221 -23.40 2.27 -17.48
CA TYR A 221 -22.96 2.92 -18.72
C TYR A 221 -23.75 4.19 -18.94
N MET A 222 -23.08 5.22 -19.36
CA MET A 222 -23.69 6.48 -19.77
C MET A 222 -23.51 6.64 -21.28
N VAL A 223 -24.62 6.67 -22.02
CA VAL A 223 -24.62 6.78 -23.47
C VAL A 223 -25.32 8.07 -23.88
N PHE A 224 -24.63 8.88 -24.65
CA PHE A 224 -25.21 10.09 -25.22
C PHE A 224 -25.90 9.77 -26.55
N ASP A 225 -27.24 9.96 -26.62
CA ASP A 225 -28.00 9.86 -27.82
C ASP A 225 -27.97 11.19 -28.59
N LYS A 226 -27.18 11.23 -29.65
CA LYS A 226 -26.99 12.43 -30.49
C LYS A 226 -28.26 12.81 -31.26
N THR A 227 -29.19 11.88 -31.44
CA THR A 227 -30.41 12.11 -32.23
C THR A 227 -31.43 12.90 -31.40
N ASN A 228 -31.52 12.59 -30.13
CA ASN A 228 -32.48 13.21 -29.20
C ASN A 228 -31.83 14.19 -28.20
N ASP A 229 -30.53 14.45 -28.34
CA ASP A 229 -29.74 15.30 -27.43
C ASP A 229 -29.94 14.92 -25.94
N ARG A 230 -29.94 13.62 -25.63
CA ARG A 230 -30.22 13.07 -24.30
C ARG A 230 -29.14 12.11 -23.85
N LEU A 231 -28.88 12.19 -22.57
CA LEU A 231 -28.03 11.25 -21.84
C LEU A 231 -28.89 10.11 -21.29
N HIS A 232 -28.55 8.87 -21.67
CA HIS A 232 -29.20 7.67 -21.15
C HIS A 232 -28.27 6.98 -20.16
N PHE A 233 -28.82 6.68 -19.00
CA PHE A 233 -28.13 5.90 -17.96
C PHE A 233 -28.58 4.45 -18.06
N LEU A 234 -27.66 3.54 -18.35
CA LEU A 234 -27.94 2.12 -18.53
C LEU A 234 -27.30 1.33 -17.39
N SER A 235 -28.12 0.69 -16.57
CA SER A 235 -27.68 -0.24 -15.54
C SER A 235 -27.82 -1.69 -16.03
N ASN A 236 -26.87 -2.57 -15.69
CA ASN A 236 -26.91 -4.01 -15.97
C ASN A 236 -27.08 -4.39 -17.45
N VAL A 237 -26.35 -3.76 -18.36
CA VAL A 237 -26.36 -4.14 -19.78
C VAL A 237 -25.66 -5.48 -19.95
N ARG A 238 -26.41 -6.57 -20.12
CA ARG A 238 -25.90 -7.84 -20.64
C ARG A 238 -25.69 -7.71 -22.13
N TRP A 239 -24.47 -7.56 -22.58
CA TRP A 239 -24.16 -7.68 -24.00
C TRP A 239 -24.42 -9.12 -24.45
N ARG A 240 -25.48 -9.34 -25.25
CA ARG A 240 -25.55 -10.55 -26.08
C ARG A 240 -24.73 -10.24 -27.33
N CYS A 241 -23.52 -10.80 -27.41
CA CYS A 241 -22.86 -10.93 -28.71
C CYS A 241 -23.82 -11.70 -29.60
N ARG A 242 -24.34 -11.06 -30.66
CA ARG A 242 -24.88 -11.82 -31.79
C ARG A 242 -23.64 -12.36 -32.50
N GLU A 243 -23.44 -13.65 -32.41
CA GLU A 243 -22.53 -14.33 -33.32
C GLU A 243 -23.05 -14.11 -34.78
N PRO A 244 -22.11 -13.93 -35.73
CA PRO A 244 -22.44 -13.68 -37.14
C PRO A 244 -23.16 -14.84 -37.79
#